data_f5adfb0621776a7972e984045af62d3e
#
_entry.id   f5adfb0621776a7972e984045af62d3e
#
_cell.length_a   1.000
_cell.length_b   1.000
_cell.length_c   1.000
_cell.angle_alpha   90.00
_cell.angle_beta   90.00
_cell.angle_gamma   90.00
#
_symmetry.space_group_name_H-M   'P 1'
#
loop_
_entity.id
_entity.type
_entity.pdbx_description
1 polymer ?
#
loop_
_entity_poly.entity_id
_entity_poly.type
_entity_poly.pdbx_seq_one_letter_code
_entity_poly.pdbx_strand_id
1 'polypeptide(L)'
;METDDLPIIDSHHHFWDLSLGRHPWLAPDVLIPFRYGDYSAIKKNFMPADYRAISAGHNIVATVTMEGEWDEADPVAETRWMTGIARAHGTPAAHVARAFLHRDDAEEVLAGHAAFPLVRGIRHKPAAAPSPDRIEKGAAGSMSDPAWRRGYGMLARHGFHYELQAPWWHVDELLDLVAAYPETPVVINHTFLPADRSPEGIGGWRAALKRAASAPQVAIKISGIGLKNRPWTLEDNRAIIRETIEIFGPDRCLFASNFPVDGLCGSFDTIYSGYKQATADLPRADRLKLFHDNAIRVYRLSIPTLA
;
A
#
# COMPACT_ATOMS: atom_id res chain seq x y z
N MET A 1 -11.78 29.11 -9.63
CA MET A 1 -10.73 28.15 -9.28
C MET A 1 -10.60 27.21 -10.46
N GLU A 2 -9.45 27.21 -11.15
CA GLU A 2 -9.18 26.16 -12.11
C GLU A 2 -9.31 24.83 -11.38
N THR A 3 -10.14 23.95 -11.90
CA THR A 3 -10.23 22.57 -11.41
C THR A 3 -8.85 21.96 -11.58
N ASP A 4 -8.23 21.56 -10.48
CA ASP A 4 -6.91 20.92 -10.49
C ASP A 4 -7.06 19.53 -11.15
N ASP A 5 -6.98 19.52 -12.49
CA ASP A 5 -7.20 18.36 -13.36
C ASP A 5 -5.94 17.48 -13.48
N LEU A 6 -5.29 17.23 -12.32
CA LEU A 6 -4.19 16.29 -12.29
C LEU A 6 -4.71 14.88 -12.60
N PRO A 7 -4.10 14.15 -13.54
CA PRO A 7 -4.36 12.73 -13.69
C PRO A 7 -3.91 12.01 -12.44
N ILE A 8 -4.71 11.06 -11.98
CA ILE A 8 -4.47 10.32 -10.75
C ILE A 8 -4.44 8.83 -11.07
N ILE A 9 -3.39 8.17 -10.63
CA ILE A 9 -3.34 6.72 -10.49
C ILE A 9 -3.44 6.40 -9.02
N ASP A 10 -4.58 5.86 -8.59
CA ASP A 10 -4.73 5.41 -7.20
C ASP A 10 -3.91 4.16 -6.97
N SER A 11 -2.76 4.32 -6.31
CA SER A 11 -1.76 3.26 -6.20
C SER A 11 -2.00 2.26 -5.07
N HIS A 12 -3.13 2.34 -4.37
CA HIS A 12 -3.51 1.40 -3.31
C HIS A 12 -4.98 1.51 -2.96
N HIS A 13 -5.76 0.55 -3.38
CA HIS A 13 -7.13 0.31 -2.90
C HIS A 13 -7.44 -1.19 -2.94
N HIS A 14 -8.63 -1.58 -2.49
CA HIS A 14 -9.07 -2.97 -2.48
C HIS A 14 -10.41 -3.10 -3.19
N PHE A 15 -10.66 -4.27 -3.75
CA PHE A 15 -11.99 -4.75 -4.06
C PHE A 15 -12.27 -6.00 -3.24
N TRP A 16 -13.50 -6.18 -2.83
CA TRP A 16 -13.97 -7.42 -2.24
C TRP A 16 -15.47 -7.63 -2.48
N ASP A 17 -15.83 -8.89 -2.68
CA ASP A 17 -17.19 -9.38 -2.72
C ASP A 17 -17.39 -10.37 -1.57
N LEU A 18 -18.08 -9.94 -0.53
CA LEU A 18 -18.27 -10.75 0.68
C LEU A 18 -19.21 -11.93 0.46
N SER A 19 -20.01 -11.94 -0.63
CA SER A 19 -20.86 -13.07 -0.99
C SER A 19 -20.03 -14.33 -1.33
N LEU A 20 -18.75 -14.15 -1.70
CA LEU A 20 -17.83 -15.24 -1.99
C LEU A 20 -17.30 -15.94 -0.72
N GLY A 21 -17.46 -15.35 0.46
CA GLY A 21 -16.96 -15.88 1.72
C GLY A 21 -15.43 -16.04 1.80
N ARG A 22 -14.68 -15.27 1.01
CA ARG A 22 -13.23 -15.42 0.83
C ARG A 22 -12.38 -14.42 1.62
N HIS A 23 -12.99 -13.53 2.39
CA HIS A 23 -12.30 -12.57 3.24
C HIS A 23 -12.67 -12.83 4.71
N PRO A 24 -11.97 -13.77 5.40
CA PRO A 24 -12.36 -14.21 6.74
C PRO A 24 -12.45 -13.07 7.76
N TRP A 25 -11.56 -12.09 7.67
CA TRP A 25 -11.54 -10.95 8.58
C TRP A 25 -12.74 -10.00 8.42
N LEU A 26 -13.43 -10.05 7.28
CA LEU A 26 -14.65 -9.26 6.99
C LEU A 26 -15.94 -10.05 7.27
N ALA A 27 -15.85 -11.28 7.77
CA ALA A 27 -17.04 -12.04 8.15
C ALA A 27 -17.84 -11.29 9.23
N PRO A 28 -19.19 -11.41 9.26
CA PRO A 28 -20.04 -10.62 10.15
C PRO A 28 -19.64 -10.70 11.62
N ASP A 29 -19.29 -11.91 12.09
CA ASP A 29 -19.02 -12.19 13.49
C ASP A 29 -17.53 -12.09 13.88
N VAL A 30 -16.66 -11.67 12.95
CA VAL A 30 -15.22 -11.56 13.19
C VAL A 30 -14.87 -10.11 13.51
N LEU A 31 -14.28 -9.85 14.67
CA LEU A 31 -13.67 -8.56 15.02
C LEU A 31 -12.20 -8.81 15.40
N ILE A 32 -11.31 -8.15 14.68
CA ILE A 32 -9.87 -8.15 14.97
C ILE A 32 -9.44 -6.79 15.52
N PRO A 33 -8.35 -6.68 16.26
CA PRO A 33 -7.74 -5.40 16.57
C PRO A 33 -7.44 -4.64 15.29
N PHE A 34 -8.04 -3.45 15.10
CA PHE A 34 -7.90 -2.69 13.88
C PHE A 34 -7.39 -1.28 14.17
N ARG A 35 -6.51 -0.76 13.30
CA ARG A 35 -5.82 0.51 13.53
C ARG A 35 -6.76 1.72 13.65
N TYR A 36 -7.93 1.67 13.01
CA TYR A 36 -8.92 2.74 13.07
C TYR A 36 -10.04 2.49 14.07
N GLY A 37 -10.01 1.39 14.81
CA GLY A 37 -11.04 1.01 15.77
C GLY A 37 -12.09 0.09 15.15
N ASP A 38 -13.36 0.40 15.31
CA ASP A 38 -14.46 -0.37 14.70
C ASP A 38 -14.42 -0.23 13.17
N TYR A 39 -14.38 -1.39 12.50
CA TYR A 39 -14.35 -1.44 11.04
C TYR A 39 -15.62 -2.06 10.43
N SER A 40 -16.69 -2.18 11.21
CA SER A 40 -17.95 -2.78 10.76
C SER A 40 -18.53 -2.10 9.52
N ALA A 41 -18.30 -0.80 9.35
CA ALA A 41 -18.81 -0.02 8.23
C ALA A 41 -18.26 -0.45 6.86
N ILE A 42 -17.10 -1.15 6.81
CA ILE A 42 -16.52 -1.69 5.57
C ILE A 42 -16.84 -3.17 5.34
N LYS A 43 -17.60 -3.82 6.21
CA LYS A 43 -18.10 -5.19 6.02
C LYS A 43 -19.28 -5.22 5.05
N LYS A 44 -19.06 -4.79 3.84
CA LYS A 44 -19.99 -4.79 2.71
C LYS A 44 -19.20 -4.93 1.42
N ASN A 45 -19.86 -5.35 0.36
CA ASN A 45 -19.22 -5.42 -0.96
C ASN A 45 -18.64 -4.06 -1.34
N PHE A 46 -17.46 -4.07 -1.94
CA PHE A 46 -16.84 -2.89 -2.52
C PHE A 46 -16.21 -3.28 -3.86
N MET A 47 -16.89 -2.90 -4.93
CA MET A 47 -16.64 -3.33 -6.30
C MET A 47 -16.33 -2.13 -7.21
N PRO A 48 -15.91 -2.35 -8.47
CA PRO A 48 -15.57 -1.26 -9.38
C PRO A 48 -16.65 -0.17 -9.55
N ALA A 49 -17.93 -0.51 -9.44
CA ALA A 49 -19.01 0.48 -9.50
C ALA A 49 -19.00 1.39 -8.28
N ASP A 50 -18.80 0.82 -7.08
CA ASP A 50 -18.71 1.58 -5.82
C ASP A 50 -17.51 2.52 -5.85
N TYR A 51 -16.35 2.01 -6.30
CA TYR A 51 -15.13 2.81 -6.44
C TYR A 51 -15.34 4.00 -7.39
N ARG A 52 -15.90 3.76 -8.57
CA ARG A 52 -16.20 4.83 -9.54
C ARG A 52 -17.15 5.88 -8.96
N ALA A 53 -18.15 5.45 -8.20
CA ALA A 53 -19.09 6.38 -7.56
C ALA A 53 -18.43 7.31 -6.56
N ILE A 54 -17.55 6.78 -5.69
CA ILE A 54 -16.88 7.60 -4.65
C ILE A 54 -15.75 8.47 -5.20
N SER A 55 -15.16 8.10 -6.34
CA SER A 55 -14.02 8.78 -6.95
C SER A 55 -14.41 9.75 -8.09
N ALA A 56 -15.69 9.87 -8.42
CA ALA A 56 -16.20 10.61 -9.58
C ALA A 56 -15.80 12.10 -9.64
N GLY A 57 -15.47 12.71 -8.49
CA GLY A 57 -14.99 14.10 -8.40
C GLY A 57 -13.50 14.29 -8.75
N HIS A 58 -12.79 13.21 -9.11
CA HIS A 58 -11.35 13.22 -9.39
C HIS A 58 -11.03 12.58 -10.73
N ASN A 59 -9.98 13.05 -11.40
CA ASN A 59 -9.52 12.52 -12.68
C ASN A 59 -8.71 11.22 -12.47
N ILE A 60 -9.39 10.12 -12.11
CA ILE A 60 -8.77 8.80 -11.94
C ILE A 60 -8.58 8.17 -13.31
N VAL A 61 -7.33 8.04 -13.75
CA VAL A 61 -6.98 7.46 -15.06
C VAL A 61 -6.62 5.98 -14.96
N ALA A 62 -6.18 5.48 -13.81
CA ALA A 62 -5.93 4.07 -13.54
C ALA A 62 -5.92 3.79 -12.04
N THR A 63 -5.93 2.50 -11.67
CA THR A 63 -5.86 2.08 -10.28
C THR A 63 -4.99 0.84 -10.11
N VAL A 64 -4.46 0.67 -8.89
CA VAL A 64 -3.72 -0.53 -8.47
C VAL A 64 -4.39 -1.11 -7.23
N THR A 65 -4.81 -2.36 -7.30
CA THR A 65 -5.36 -3.06 -6.14
C THR A 65 -4.28 -3.77 -5.33
N MET A 66 -4.50 -3.81 -4.02
CA MET A 66 -3.75 -4.65 -3.09
C MET A 66 -4.57 -5.87 -2.71
N GLU A 67 -3.88 -6.98 -2.38
CA GLU A 67 -4.49 -8.14 -1.75
C GLU A 67 -5.41 -7.72 -0.59
N GLY A 68 -6.54 -8.39 -0.43
CA GLY A 68 -7.56 -8.08 0.58
C GLY A 68 -7.59 -9.03 1.76
N GLU A 69 -6.50 -9.74 2.03
CA GLU A 69 -6.43 -10.84 3.02
C GLU A 69 -7.44 -11.95 2.69
N TRP A 70 -7.38 -12.39 1.44
CA TRP A 70 -8.13 -13.54 0.95
C TRP A 70 -7.80 -14.81 1.74
N ASP A 71 -8.69 -15.79 1.67
CA ASP A 71 -8.50 -17.12 2.27
C ASP A 71 -7.11 -17.70 1.97
N GLU A 72 -6.40 -18.07 3.02
CA GLU A 72 -5.00 -18.53 2.97
C GLU A 72 -4.80 -19.88 2.27
N ALA A 73 -5.88 -20.64 2.12
CA ALA A 73 -5.83 -21.97 1.50
C ALA A 73 -5.56 -21.89 -0.04
N ASP A 74 -5.94 -20.79 -0.70
CA ASP A 74 -5.65 -20.55 -2.13
C ASP A 74 -5.37 -19.07 -2.38
N PRO A 75 -4.15 -18.57 -2.10
CA PRO A 75 -3.82 -17.16 -2.31
C PRO A 75 -3.85 -16.76 -3.79
N VAL A 76 -3.64 -17.70 -4.73
CA VAL A 76 -3.71 -17.42 -6.17
C VAL A 76 -5.16 -17.23 -6.65
N ALA A 77 -6.15 -17.71 -5.90
CA ALA A 77 -7.55 -17.49 -6.24
C ALA A 77 -7.96 -16.02 -6.24
N GLU A 78 -7.43 -15.20 -5.33
CA GLU A 78 -7.66 -13.75 -5.35
C GLU A 78 -7.15 -13.12 -6.64
N THR A 79 -5.93 -13.47 -7.08
CA THR A 79 -5.35 -12.99 -8.34
C THR A 79 -6.19 -13.37 -9.54
N ARG A 80 -6.69 -14.61 -9.56
CA ARG A 80 -7.58 -15.11 -10.62
C ARG A 80 -8.89 -14.32 -10.66
N TRP A 81 -9.50 -14.09 -9.50
CA TRP A 81 -10.69 -13.29 -9.35
C TRP A 81 -10.46 -11.84 -9.77
N MET A 82 -9.40 -11.20 -9.28
CA MET A 82 -9.05 -9.82 -9.64
C MET A 82 -8.76 -9.65 -11.13
N THR A 83 -8.16 -10.66 -11.77
CA THR A 83 -7.95 -10.68 -13.22
C THR A 83 -9.29 -10.71 -13.97
N GLY A 84 -10.28 -11.45 -13.45
CA GLY A 84 -11.64 -11.43 -13.96
C GLY A 84 -12.29 -10.04 -13.85
N ILE A 85 -12.15 -9.39 -12.70
CA ILE A 85 -12.63 -8.02 -12.47
C ILE A 85 -11.98 -7.03 -13.46
N ALA A 86 -10.66 -7.10 -13.61
CA ALA A 86 -9.93 -6.21 -14.52
C ALA A 86 -10.41 -6.36 -15.97
N ARG A 87 -10.64 -7.59 -16.43
CA ARG A 87 -11.17 -7.87 -17.77
C ARG A 87 -12.59 -7.36 -17.97
N ALA A 88 -13.45 -7.54 -16.97
CA ALA A 88 -14.86 -7.16 -17.06
C ALA A 88 -15.09 -5.64 -16.94
N HIS A 89 -14.24 -4.94 -16.20
CA HIS A 89 -14.50 -3.55 -15.80
C HIS A 89 -13.42 -2.55 -16.25
N GLY A 90 -12.31 -3.01 -16.85
CA GLY A 90 -11.18 -2.17 -17.25
C GLY A 90 -10.33 -1.65 -16.06
N THR A 91 -10.58 -2.18 -14.87
CA THR A 91 -9.88 -1.80 -13.62
C THR A 91 -9.81 -3.01 -12.68
N PRO A 92 -8.72 -3.21 -11.92
CA PRO A 92 -7.50 -2.39 -11.83
C PRO A 92 -6.55 -2.58 -13.03
N ALA A 93 -5.59 -1.66 -13.19
CA ALA A 93 -4.52 -1.75 -14.18
C ALA A 93 -3.35 -2.64 -13.71
N ALA A 94 -3.20 -2.83 -12.41
CA ALA A 94 -2.27 -3.75 -11.78
C ALA A 94 -2.80 -4.26 -10.44
N HIS A 95 -2.25 -5.38 -10.00
CA HIS A 95 -2.56 -5.99 -8.70
C HIS A 95 -1.27 -6.33 -7.95
N VAL A 96 -1.29 -6.14 -6.64
CA VAL A 96 -0.27 -6.65 -5.71
C VAL A 96 -0.89 -7.80 -4.94
N ALA A 97 -0.36 -8.99 -5.18
CA ALA A 97 -0.91 -10.23 -4.68
C ALA A 97 -0.34 -10.62 -3.31
N ARG A 98 -0.97 -11.57 -2.64
CA ARG A 98 -0.53 -12.11 -1.35
C ARG A 98 0.25 -13.41 -1.54
N ALA A 99 1.41 -13.52 -0.92
CA ALA A 99 2.13 -14.79 -0.78
C ALA A 99 2.74 -14.88 0.61
N PHE A 100 2.67 -16.06 1.22
CA PHE A 100 3.27 -16.30 2.54
C PHE A 100 4.73 -16.72 2.38
N LEU A 101 5.64 -15.77 2.41
CA LEU A 101 7.06 -15.95 2.08
C LEU A 101 7.81 -16.95 2.97
N HIS A 102 7.30 -17.20 4.19
CA HIS A 102 7.91 -18.17 5.13
C HIS A 102 7.46 -19.62 4.90
N ARG A 103 6.45 -19.86 4.04
CA ARG A 103 5.90 -21.20 3.80
C ARG A 103 6.75 -21.98 2.78
N ASP A 104 6.69 -23.29 2.86
CA ASP A 104 7.42 -24.17 1.94
C ASP A 104 6.87 -24.11 0.51
N ASP A 105 5.57 -23.79 0.35
CA ASP A 105 4.91 -23.62 -0.95
C ASP A 105 5.10 -22.21 -1.58
N ALA A 106 5.91 -21.34 -0.96
CA ALA A 106 6.08 -19.95 -1.42
C ALA A 106 6.48 -19.86 -2.90
N GLU A 107 7.39 -20.74 -3.37
CA GLU A 107 7.83 -20.75 -4.78
C GLU A 107 6.68 -21.07 -5.74
N GLU A 108 5.87 -22.08 -5.42
CA GLU A 108 4.72 -22.48 -6.22
C GLU A 108 3.68 -21.35 -6.30
N VAL A 109 3.40 -20.70 -5.17
CA VAL A 109 2.46 -19.57 -5.09
C VAL A 109 2.98 -18.38 -5.91
N LEU A 110 4.26 -18.05 -5.79
CA LEU A 110 4.87 -16.96 -6.58
C LEU A 110 4.85 -17.25 -8.09
N ALA A 111 5.16 -18.48 -8.49
CA ALA A 111 5.04 -18.93 -9.89
C ALA A 111 3.57 -18.86 -10.38
N GLY A 112 2.63 -19.24 -9.54
CA GLY A 112 1.19 -19.13 -9.80
C GLY A 112 0.76 -17.68 -10.06
N HIS A 113 1.24 -16.73 -9.24
CA HIS A 113 0.98 -15.30 -9.47
C HIS A 113 1.65 -14.76 -10.73
N ALA A 114 2.87 -15.21 -11.04
CA ALA A 114 3.62 -14.77 -12.23
C ALA A 114 2.94 -15.15 -13.55
N ALA A 115 2.07 -16.16 -13.55
CA ALA A 115 1.25 -16.50 -14.70
C ALA A 115 0.20 -15.44 -15.07
N PHE A 116 -0.04 -14.45 -14.21
CA PHE A 116 -1.01 -13.38 -14.43
C PHE A 116 -0.31 -12.04 -14.70
N PRO A 117 -0.38 -11.51 -15.92
CA PRO A 117 0.26 -10.23 -16.28
C PRO A 117 -0.25 -9.03 -15.46
N LEU A 118 -1.37 -9.17 -14.78
CA LEU A 118 -1.92 -8.14 -13.90
C LEU A 118 -1.05 -7.96 -12.64
N VAL A 119 -0.38 -9.02 -12.14
CA VAL A 119 0.40 -8.96 -10.91
C VAL A 119 1.74 -8.28 -11.15
N ARG A 120 2.07 -7.31 -10.31
CA ARG A 120 3.31 -6.53 -10.36
C ARG A 120 4.16 -6.66 -9.12
N GLY A 121 3.57 -6.97 -8.00
CA GLY A 121 4.26 -7.07 -6.72
C GLY A 121 3.59 -8.04 -5.77
N ILE A 122 4.26 -8.29 -4.66
CA ILE A 122 3.78 -9.16 -3.59
C ILE A 122 3.72 -8.37 -2.29
N ARG A 123 2.64 -8.54 -1.56
CA ARG A 123 2.51 -8.09 -0.16
C ARG A 123 2.38 -9.29 0.76
N HIS A 124 3.30 -9.38 1.71
CA HIS A 124 3.20 -10.22 2.89
C HIS A 124 3.56 -9.35 4.09
N LYS A 125 2.58 -9.04 4.93
CA LYS A 125 2.82 -8.28 6.15
C LYS A 125 3.70 -9.10 7.07
N PRO A 126 4.95 -8.68 7.36
CA PRO A 126 5.80 -9.43 8.27
C PRO A 126 5.26 -9.34 9.69
N ALA A 127 5.58 -10.34 10.50
CA ALA A 127 5.35 -10.25 11.94
C ALA A 127 6.10 -9.01 12.49
N ALA A 128 5.37 -8.16 13.20
CA ALA A 128 5.89 -6.91 13.73
C ALA A 128 5.83 -6.89 15.25
N ALA A 129 6.89 -6.38 15.87
CA ALA A 129 6.92 -6.11 17.30
C ALA A 129 5.91 -5.01 17.65
N PRO A 130 5.25 -5.06 18.81
CA PRO A 130 4.27 -4.06 19.22
C PRO A 130 4.90 -2.69 19.53
N SER A 131 6.21 -2.65 19.80
CA SER A 131 6.97 -1.44 20.11
C SER A 131 8.46 -1.62 19.77
N PRO A 132 9.23 -0.53 19.65
CA PRO A 132 10.67 -0.60 19.29
C PRO A 132 11.52 -1.45 20.24
N ASP A 133 11.23 -1.43 21.52
CA ASP A 133 11.95 -2.17 22.57
C ASP A 133 11.61 -3.68 22.60
N ARG A 134 10.63 -4.12 21.80
CA ARG A 134 10.18 -5.52 21.70
C ARG A 134 10.62 -6.22 20.42
N ILE A 135 11.52 -5.60 19.65
CA ILE A 135 12.03 -6.21 18.41
C ILE A 135 12.95 -7.38 18.77
N GLU A 136 12.63 -8.56 18.25
CA GLU A 136 13.46 -9.76 18.37
C GLU A 136 13.99 -10.14 17.00
N LYS A 137 15.33 -10.11 16.84
CA LYS A 137 15.98 -10.50 15.59
C LYS A 137 15.75 -12.01 15.32
N GLY A 138 15.30 -12.32 14.12
CA GLY A 138 14.99 -13.69 13.71
C GLY A 138 13.64 -14.20 14.21
N ALA A 139 12.79 -13.34 14.79
CA ALA A 139 11.44 -13.73 15.20
C ALA A 139 10.68 -14.33 14.01
N ALA A 140 9.96 -15.42 14.26
CA ALA A 140 9.22 -16.15 13.23
C ALA A 140 8.27 -15.22 12.45
N GLY A 141 8.34 -15.25 11.13
CA GLY A 141 7.54 -14.42 10.23
C GLY A 141 7.98 -12.96 10.11
N SER A 142 9.01 -12.50 10.83
CA SER A 142 9.58 -11.16 10.69
C SER A 142 10.44 -11.04 9.42
N MET A 143 10.83 -9.81 9.04
CA MET A 143 11.77 -9.59 7.92
C MET A 143 13.19 -10.14 8.20
N SER A 144 13.50 -10.47 9.44
CA SER A 144 14.77 -11.11 9.84
C SER A 144 14.67 -12.63 9.99
N ASP A 145 13.48 -13.22 9.86
CA ASP A 145 13.27 -14.68 9.86
C ASP A 145 13.93 -15.31 8.63
N PRO A 146 14.85 -16.30 8.81
CA PRO A 146 15.47 -16.99 7.68
C PRO A 146 14.47 -17.66 6.73
N ALA A 147 13.36 -18.21 7.23
CA ALA A 147 12.34 -18.82 6.38
C ALA A 147 11.65 -17.76 5.50
N TRP A 148 11.25 -16.65 6.10
CA TRP A 148 10.65 -15.52 5.39
C TRP A 148 11.61 -14.93 4.34
N ARG A 149 12.89 -14.76 4.68
CA ARG A 149 13.93 -14.23 3.77
C ARG A 149 14.21 -15.16 2.58
N ARG A 150 14.10 -16.47 2.75
CA ARG A 150 14.20 -17.41 1.60
C ARG A 150 13.12 -17.12 0.56
N GLY A 151 11.85 -16.98 1.00
CA GLY A 151 10.75 -16.63 0.09
C GLY A 151 10.90 -15.25 -0.52
N TYR A 152 11.35 -14.26 0.26
CA TYR A 152 11.61 -12.91 -0.25
C TYR A 152 12.66 -12.92 -1.37
N GLY A 153 13.76 -13.68 -1.23
CA GLY A 153 14.81 -13.81 -2.23
C GLY A 153 14.33 -14.39 -3.57
N MET A 154 13.12 -14.96 -3.62
CA MET A 154 12.51 -15.47 -4.85
C MET A 154 11.81 -14.37 -5.68
N LEU A 155 11.46 -13.23 -5.09
CA LEU A 155 10.63 -12.19 -5.72
C LEU A 155 11.23 -11.65 -7.02
N ALA A 156 12.53 -11.32 -7.01
CA ALA A 156 13.21 -10.69 -8.15
C ALA A 156 13.17 -11.58 -9.40
N ARG A 157 13.35 -12.90 -9.28
CA ARG A 157 13.32 -13.83 -10.43
C ARG A 157 11.94 -13.98 -11.07
N HIS A 158 10.86 -13.67 -10.31
CA HIS A 158 9.50 -13.57 -10.83
C HIS A 158 9.14 -12.16 -11.30
N GLY A 159 10.07 -11.20 -11.22
CA GLY A 159 9.87 -9.82 -11.62
C GLY A 159 8.94 -9.03 -10.67
N PHE A 160 8.79 -9.46 -9.43
CA PHE A 160 7.95 -8.80 -8.44
C PHE A 160 8.74 -7.79 -7.61
N HIS A 161 8.13 -6.63 -7.32
CA HIS A 161 8.54 -5.78 -6.22
C HIS A 161 7.84 -6.23 -4.92
N TYR A 162 8.36 -5.77 -3.80
CA TYR A 162 7.78 -6.04 -2.48
C TYR A 162 7.04 -4.84 -1.92
N GLU A 163 5.83 -5.06 -1.38
CA GLU A 163 5.03 -4.06 -0.67
C GLU A 163 5.12 -4.28 0.83
N LEU A 164 5.80 -3.38 1.52
CA LEU A 164 6.04 -3.48 2.96
C LEU A 164 4.96 -2.73 3.75
N GLN A 165 4.19 -3.46 4.55
CA GLN A 165 3.37 -2.87 5.60
C GLN A 165 3.89 -3.31 6.97
N ALA A 166 4.65 -2.47 7.63
CA ALA A 166 5.19 -2.65 8.97
C ALA A 166 5.29 -1.30 9.68
N PRO A 167 5.34 -1.25 11.01
CA PRO A 167 5.65 -0.05 11.76
C PRO A 167 7.09 0.44 11.49
N TRP A 168 7.29 1.75 11.57
CA TRP A 168 8.55 2.42 11.27
C TRP A 168 9.76 1.92 12.09
N TRP A 169 9.54 1.36 13.26
CA TRP A 169 10.65 0.83 14.09
C TRP A 169 11.29 -0.43 13.52
N HIS A 170 10.72 -1.04 12.49
CA HIS A 170 11.34 -2.14 11.73
C HIS A 170 12.30 -1.67 10.62
N VAL A 171 12.74 -0.40 10.65
CA VAL A 171 13.63 0.17 9.62
C VAL A 171 14.99 -0.55 9.52
N ASP A 172 15.52 -1.07 10.63
CA ASP A 172 16.79 -1.83 10.60
C ASP A 172 16.64 -3.12 9.80
N GLU A 173 15.55 -3.87 10.03
CA GLU A 173 15.25 -5.08 9.27
C GLU A 173 15.01 -4.78 7.78
N LEU A 174 14.35 -3.66 7.47
CA LEU A 174 14.18 -3.22 6.08
C LEU A 174 15.54 -2.94 5.42
N LEU A 175 16.44 -2.22 6.09
CA LEU A 175 17.75 -1.88 5.54
C LEU A 175 18.63 -3.12 5.34
N ASP A 176 18.62 -4.05 6.29
CA ASP A 176 19.28 -5.35 6.17
C ASP A 176 18.72 -6.16 4.99
N LEU A 177 17.40 -6.10 4.77
CA LEU A 177 16.72 -6.81 3.70
C LEU A 177 17.12 -6.25 2.33
N VAL A 178 17.02 -4.93 2.14
CA VAL A 178 17.34 -4.30 0.84
C VAL A 178 18.83 -4.33 0.52
N ALA A 179 19.70 -4.39 1.52
CA ALA A 179 21.14 -4.60 1.32
C ALA A 179 21.44 -6.04 0.86
N ALA A 180 20.71 -7.03 1.38
CA ALA A 180 20.87 -8.43 1.00
C ALA A 180 20.25 -8.78 -0.37
N TYR A 181 19.20 -8.04 -0.80
CA TYR A 181 18.44 -8.28 -2.02
C TYR A 181 18.26 -6.99 -2.83
N PRO A 182 19.35 -6.39 -3.35
CA PRO A 182 19.32 -5.06 -3.98
C PRO A 182 18.47 -4.99 -5.25
N GLU A 183 18.23 -6.11 -5.93
CA GLU A 183 17.41 -6.20 -7.15
C GLU A 183 15.90 -6.21 -6.89
N THR A 184 15.46 -6.37 -5.66
CA THR A 184 14.03 -6.34 -5.33
C THR A 184 13.62 -4.94 -4.87
N PRO A 185 12.89 -4.15 -5.68
CA PRO A 185 12.37 -2.86 -5.24
C PRO A 185 11.38 -3.04 -4.10
N VAL A 186 11.37 -2.11 -3.16
CA VAL A 186 10.43 -2.08 -2.03
C VAL A 186 9.57 -0.83 -2.08
N VAL A 187 8.27 -1.00 -1.83
CA VAL A 187 7.34 0.11 -1.65
C VAL A 187 6.78 0.06 -0.22
N ILE A 188 7.13 1.03 0.60
CA ILE A 188 6.59 1.13 1.96
C ILE A 188 5.15 1.60 1.89
N ASN A 189 4.23 0.86 2.53
CA ASN A 189 2.83 1.24 2.62
C ASN A 189 2.58 2.24 3.76
N HIS A 190 1.61 3.14 3.57
CA HIS A 190 1.01 3.95 4.62
C HIS A 190 2.02 4.77 5.41
N THR A 191 2.96 5.43 4.70
CA THR A 191 3.99 6.29 5.29
C THR A 191 4.75 5.64 6.45
N PHE A 192 4.91 4.30 6.41
CA PHE A 192 5.59 3.53 7.46
C PHE A 192 4.87 3.62 8.82
N LEU A 193 3.53 3.78 8.78
CA LEU A 193 2.59 3.74 9.91
C LEU A 193 2.91 4.73 11.05
N PRO A 194 2.83 6.06 10.84
CA PRO A 194 3.02 7.06 11.89
C PRO A 194 1.76 7.16 12.78
N ALA A 195 1.39 6.08 13.47
CA ALA A 195 0.15 6.01 14.28
C ALA A 195 0.27 6.81 15.59
N ASP A 196 1.44 6.77 16.23
CA ASP A 196 1.74 7.62 17.37
C ASP A 196 2.15 9.02 16.90
N ARG A 197 1.33 10.01 17.24
CA ARG A 197 1.53 11.43 16.90
C ARG A 197 2.13 12.24 18.04
N SER A 198 2.60 11.58 19.11
CA SER A 198 3.40 12.26 20.15
C SER A 198 4.71 12.81 19.57
N PRO A 199 5.35 13.80 20.20
CA PRO A 199 6.66 14.29 19.78
C PRO A 199 7.70 13.17 19.64
N GLU A 200 7.72 12.20 20.55
CA GLU A 200 8.60 11.04 20.56
C GLU A 200 8.28 10.10 19.36
N GLY A 201 7.01 9.76 19.17
CA GLY A 201 6.57 8.89 18.06
C GLY A 201 6.89 9.50 16.71
N ILE A 202 6.61 10.79 16.51
CA ILE A 202 6.97 11.53 15.28
C ILE A 202 8.47 11.67 15.11
N GLY A 203 9.22 11.89 16.20
CA GLY A 203 10.68 11.93 16.17
C GLY A 203 11.30 10.63 15.69
N GLY A 204 10.84 9.49 16.22
CA GLY A 204 11.26 8.14 15.83
C GLY A 204 10.89 7.82 14.39
N TRP A 205 9.64 8.10 14.00
CA TRP A 205 9.15 7.93 12.63
C TRP A 205 9.99 8.71 11.62
N ARG A 206 10.25 9.99 11.88
CA ARG A 206 11.07 10.86 11.01
C ARG A 206 12.49 10.33 10.84
N ALA A 207 13.10 9.88 11.94
CA ALA A 207 14.44 9.27 11.90
C ALA A 207 14.45 7.99 11.07
N ALA A 208 13.43 7.13 11.22
CA ALA A 208 13.29 5.91 10.43
C ALA A 208 13.07 6.20 8.94
N LEU A 209 12.24 7.20 8.61
CA LEU A 209 12.04 7.61 7.21
C LEU A 209 13.34 8.07 6.54
N LYS A 210 14.12 8.91 7.21
CA LYS A 210 15.42 9.39 6.69
C LYS A 210 16.35 8.20 6.40
N ARG A 211 16.37 7.21 7.27
CA ARG A 211 17.16 5.99 7.08
C ARG A 211 16.61 5.14 5.92
N ALA A 212 15.33 4.90 5.85
CA ALA A 212 14.72 4.16 4.74
C ALA A 212 14.96 4.86 3.39
N ALA A 213 14.89 6.19 3.36
CA ALA A 213 15.13 7.00 2.17
C ALA A 213 16.58 6.94 1.66
N SER A 214 17.56 6.53 2.48
CA SER A 214 18.95 6.33 2.04
C SER A 214 19.11 5.13 1.08
N ALA A 215 18.15 4.21 1.04
CA ALA A 215 18.14 3.09 0.12
C ALA A 215 17.40 3.51 -1.20
N PRO A 216 18.11 3.57 -2.35
CA PRO A 216 17.55 4.12 -3.58
C PRO A 216 16.41 3.27 -4.17
N GLN A 217 16.38 1.95 -3.89
CA GLN A 217 15.34 1.03 -4.33
C GLN A 217 14.05 1.08 -3.50
N VAL A 218 13.99 1.95 -2.48
CA VAL A 218 12.82 2.10 -1.61
C VAL A 218 11.98 3.31 -2.04
N ALA A 219 10.71 3.07 -2.33
CA ALA A 219 9.67 4.07 -2.53
C ALA A 219 8.64 4.01 -1.39
N ILE A 220 7.76 5.00 -1.28
CA ILE A 220 6.80 5.08 -0.20
C ILE A 220 5.42 5.57 -0.68
N LYS A 221 4.36 4.93 -0.17
CA LYS A 221 2.97 5.40 -0.38
C LYS A 221 2.52 6.31 0.74
N ILE A 222 2.00 7.45 0.35
CA ILE A 222 1.31 8.38 1.24
C ILE A 222 -0.17 8.01 1.21
N SER A 223 -0.59 7.18 2.16
CA SER A 223 -1.94 6.65 2.32
C SER A 223 -2.10 6.11 3.74
N GLY A 224 -3.31 5.75 4.14
CA GLY A 224 -3.54 5.08 5.41
C GLY A 224 -3.08 5.87 6.63
N ILE A 225 -3.13 7.20 6.59
CA ILE A 225 -2.64 8.12 7.61
C ILE A 225 -3.73 8.68 8.53
N GLY A 226 -4.95 8.12 8.43
CA GLY A 226 -6.01 8.41 9.38
C GLY A 226 -5.65 8.03 10.81
N LEU A 227 -6.37 8.60 11.78
CA LEU A 227 -6.19 8.34 13.20
C LEU A 227 -7.38 7.53 13.76
N LYS A 228 -7.12 6.73 14.78
CA LYS A 228 -8.14 5.89 15.41
C LYS A 228 -9.29 6.75 15.94
N ASN A 229 -10.52 6.39 15.57
CA ASN A 229 -11.76 7.04 16.02
C ASN A 229 -11.78 8.56 15.77
N ARG A 230 -11.10 9.05 14.74
CA ARG A 230 -11.08 10.47 14.37
C ARG A 230 -11.34 10.64 12.88
N PRO A 231 -12.07 11.70 12.48
CA PRO A 231 -12.16 12.07 11.07
C PRO A 231 -10.79 12.40 10.50
N TRP A 232 -10.57 12.05 9.24
CA TRP A 232 -9.39 12.49 8.51
C TRP A 232 -9.46 14.00 8.26
N THR A 233 -8.45 14.74 8.70
CA THR A 233 -8.34 16.18 8.44
C THR A 233 -7.00 16.49 7.81
N LEU A 234 -6.93 17.54 6.99
CA LEU A 234 -5.68 18.02 6.43
C LEU A 234 -4.78 18.59 7.53
N GLU A 235 -5.34 19.19 8.58
CA GLU A 235 -4.59 19.73 9.71
C GLU A 235 -3.77 18.65 10.40
N ASP A 236 -4.39 17.51 10.73
CA ASP A 236 -3.71 16.38 11.36
C ASP A 236 -2.65 15.73 10.46
N ASN A 237 -2.79 15.80 9.14
CA ASN A 237 -2.01 15.00 8.20
C ASN A 237 -1.04 15.80 7.32
N ARG A 238 -1.17 17.13 7.23
CA ARG A 238 -0.31 17.97 6.37
C ARG A 238 1.18 17.78 6.65
N ALA A 239 1.58 17.78 7.92
CA ALA A 239 2.97 17.60 8.31
C ALA A 239 3.52 16.23 7.87
N ILE A 240 2.74 15.15 8.08
CA ILE A 240 3.12 13.80 7.65
C ILE A 240 3.31 13.72 6.14
N ILE A 241 2.38 14.30 5.36
CA ILE A 241 2.45 14.33 3.90
C ILE A 241 3.72 15.07 3.45
N ARG A 242 3.91 16.30 3.96
CA ARG A 242 5.01 17.17 3.53
C ARG A 242 6.38 16.62 3.91
N GLU A 243 6.56 16.18 5.16
CA GLU A 243 7.82 15.60 5.62
C GLU A 243 8.15 14.30 4.86
N THR A 244 7.16 13.48 4.53
CA THR A 244 7.39 12.27 3.72
C THR A 244 7.93 12.65 2.34
N ILE A 245 7.32 13.63 1.68
CA ILE A 245 7.77 14.11 0.36
C ILE A 245 9.16 14.76 0.45
N GLU A 246 9.42 15.56 1.47
CA GLU A 246 10.72 16.20 1.69
C GLU A 246 11.85 15.16 1.90
N ILE A 247 11.58 14.11 2.68
CA ILE A 247 12.58 13.10 3.02
C ILE A 247 12.88 12.15 1.85
N PHE A 248 11.84 11.65 1.15
CA PHE A 248 12.00 10.71 0.05
C PHE A 248 12.23 11.36 -1.32
N GLY A 249 11.91 12.64 -1.45
CA GLY A 249 11.80 13.33 -2.72
C GLY A 249 10.54 12.96 -3.50
N PRO A 250 10.09 13.85 -4.41
CA PRO A 250 8.86 13.63 -5.18
C PRO A 250 8.96 12.42 -6.11
N ASP A 251 10.15 11.97 -6.50
CA ASP A 251 10.36 10.84 -7.41
C ASP A 251 10.07 9.47 -6.77
N ARG A 252 10.00 9.38 -5.45
CA ARG A 252 9.81 8.11 -4.74
C ARG A 252 8.58 8.06 -3.83
N CYS A 253 7.70 9.05 -3.93
CA CYS A 253 6.42 9.10 -3.20
C CYS A 253 5.25 8.84 -4.15
N LEU A 254 4.24 8.10 -3.68
CA LEU A 254 3.01 7.82 -4.40
C LEU A 254 1.81 8.11 -3.51
N PHE A 255 0.82 8.86 -4.02
CA PHE A 255 -0.45 8.97 -3.32
C PHE A 255 -1.35 7.76 -3.58
N ALA A 256 -2.16 7.41 -2.56
CA ALA A 256 -3.11 6.34 -2.66
C ALA A 256 -4.29 6.53 -1.69
N SER A 257 -5.45 5.98 -2.05
CA SER A 257 -6.68 6.14 -1.28
C SER A 257 -6.79 5.20 -0.08
N ASN A 258 -6.26 3.99 -0.21
CA ASN A 258 -6.51 2.88 0.71
C ASN A 258 -8.00 2.56 0.92
N PHE A 259 -8.87 2.86 -0.08
CA PHE A 259 -10.29 2.54 0.00
C PHE A 259 -10.58 1.04 -0.22
N PRO A 260 -11.63 0.53 0.45
CA PRO A 260 -12.57 1.23 1.32
C PRO A 260 -12.10 1.40 2.78
N VAL A 261 -10.88 0.96 3.14
CA VAL A 261 -10.38 0.99 4.53
C VAL A 261 -10.33 2.42 5.09
N ASP A 262 -9.79 3.38 4.35
CA ASP A 262 -9.72 4.78 4.81
C ASP A 262 -11.08 5.49 4.77
N GLY A 263 -12.11 4.86 4.18
CA GLY A 263 -13.50 5.26 4.30
C GLY A 263 -14.03 5.25 5.75
N LEU A 264 -13.34 4.57 6.65
CA LEU A 264 -13.59 4.63 8.11
C LEU A 264 -13.21 5.98 8.73
N CYS A 265 -12.34 6.74 8.07
CA CYS A 265 -11.85 8.02 8.59
C CYS A 265 -12.36 9.22 7.78
N GLY A 266 -12.62 9.05 6.48
CA GLY A 266 -13.03 10.16 5.63
C GLY A 266 -13.52 9.73 4.25
N SER A 267 -14.14 10.65 3.51
CA SER A 267 -14.53 10.38 2.13
C SER A 267 -13.30 10.35 1.21
N PHE A 268 -13.44 9.71 0.06
CA PHE A 268 -12.42 9.73 -1.00
C PHE A 268 -12.05 11.16 -1.38
N ASP A 269 -13.06 12.01 -1.55
CA ASP A 269 -12.89 13.42 -1.86
C ASP A 269 -12.12 14.17 -0.76
N THR A 270 -12.45 13.96 0.52
CA THR A 270 -11.72 14.58 1.64
C THR A 270 -10.23 14.26 1.58
N ILE A 271 -9.89 13.00 1.33
CA ILE A 271 -8.50 12.53 1.33
C ILE A 271 -7.74 13.08 0.12
N TYR A 272 -8.26 12.90 -1.10
CA TYR A 272 -7.56 13.38 -2.30
C TYR A 272 -7.53 14.90 -2.43
N SER A 273 -8.60 15.61 -2.01
CA SER A 273 -8.57 17.07 -1.89
C SER A 273 -7.54 17.53 -0.87
N GLY A 274 -7.40 16.80 0.23
CA GLY A 274 -6.36 17.04 1.22
C GLY A 274 -4.94 16.87 0.62
N TYR A 275 -4.68 15.82 -0.15
CA TYR A 275 -3.41 15.61 -0.85
C TYR A 275 -3.12 16.75 -1.83
N LYS A 276 -4.11 17.13 -2.65
CA LYS A 276 -3.99 18.25 -3.59
C LYS A 276 -3.66 19.57 -2.88
N GLN A 277 -4.33 19.87 -1.77
CA GLN A 277 -4.08 21.07 -0.95
C GLN A 277 -2.73 21.02 -0.22
N ALA A 278 -2.30 19.83 0.26
CA ALA A 278 -1.01 19.67 0.91
C ALA A 278 0.17 19.92 -0.05
N THR A 279 -0.05 19.80 -1.35
CA THR A 279 0.98 19.91 -2.41
C THR A 279 0.72 21.05 -3.39
N ALA A 280 -0.20 21.96 -3.10
CA ALA A 280 -0.61 23.01 -4.03
C ALA A 280 0.53 23.99 -4.41
N ASP A 281 1.49 24.15 -3.51
CA ASP A 281 2.68 24.99 -3.66
C ASP A 281 3.86 24.29 -4.38
N LEU A 282 3.77 22.98 -4.63
CA LEU A 282 4.80 22.25 -5.37
C LEU A 282 4.69 22.51 -6.88
N PRO A 283 5.82 22.45 -7.59
CA PRO A 283 5.82 22.49 -9.05
C PRO A 283 4.88 21.42 -9.65
N ARG A 284 4.16 21.77 -10.74
CA ARG A 284 3.25 20.83 -11.42
C ARG A 284 3.94 19.50 -11.79
N ALA A 285 5.21 19.56 -12.22
CA ALA A 285 5.98 18.36 -12.56
C ALA A 285 6.14 17.43 -11.36
N ASP A 286 6.40 17.94 -10.15
CA ASP A 286 6.51 17.12 -8.95
C ASP A 286 5.15 16.56 -8.51
N ARG A 287 4.09 17.37 -8.64
CA ARG A 287 2.72 16.88 -8.38
C ARG A 287 2.33 15.75 -9.34
N LEU A 288 2.69 15.83 -10.63
CA LEU A 288 2.46 14.76 -11.60
C LEU A 288 3.18 13.47 -11.18
N LYS A 289 4.42 13.54 -10.68
CA LYS A 289 5.13 12.37 -10.16
C LYS A 289 4.35 11.72 -8.99
N LEU A 290 3.92 12.54 -8.02
CA LEU A 290 3.24 12.07 -6.81
C LEU A 290 1.89 11.41 -7.10
N PHE A 291 1.11 11.97 -8.03
CA PHE A 291 -0.25 11.51 -8.32
C PHE A 291 -0.33 10.48 -9.45
N HIS A 292 0.71 10.38 -10.31
CA HIS A 292 0.59 9.62 -11.55
C HIS A 292 1.89 8.90 -11.95
N ASP A 293 2.98 9.64 -12.29
CA ASP A 293 4.11 9.08 -13.01
C ASP A 293 4.87 7.99 -12.23
N ASN A 294 5.02 8.18 -10.91
CA ASN A 294 5.68 7.19 -10.06
C ASN A 294 4.91 5.87 -10.03
N ALA A 295 3.57 5.91 -10.06
CA ALA A 295 2.77 4.70 -10.14
C ALA A 295 2.98 3.96 -11.47
N ILE A 296 3.06 4.67 -12.61
CA ILE A 296 3.41 4.07 -13.91
C ILE A 296 4.73 3.34 -13.81
N ARG A 297 5.76 3.99 -13.29
CA ARG A 297 7.11 3.41 -13.18
C ARG A 297 7.16 2.22 -12.23
N VAL A 298 6.60 2.37 -11.03
CA VAL A 298 6.65 1.33 -9.98
C VAL A 298 5.88 0.08 -10.38
N TYR A 299 4.67 0.24 -10.91
CA TYR A 299 3.82 -0.88 -11.32
C TYR A 299 3.99 -1.27 -12.79
N ARG A 300 4.89 -0.61 -13.53
CA ARG A 300 5.14 -0.86 -14.95
C ARG A 300 3.84 -0.87 -15.76
N LEU A 301 3.04 0.18 -15.57
CA LEU A 301 1.72 0.30 -16.22
C LEU A 301 1.88 0.69 -17.69
N SER A 302 1.13 0.01 -18.56
CA SER A 302 1.00 0.39 -19.95
C SER A 302 -0.19 1.33 -20.11
N ILE A 303 0.01 2.60 -19.75
CA ILE A 303 -1.00 3.65 -19.89
C ILE A 303 -0.49 4.64 -20.94
N PRO A 304 -1.35 5.20 -21.83
CA PRO A 304 -0.92 6.23 -22.74
C PRO A 304 -0.31 7.40 -21.96
N THR A 305 0.91 7.81 -22.36
CA THR A 305 1.53 9.01 -21.81
C THR A 305 0.64 10.20 -22.15
N LEU A 306 0.26 10.97 -21.16
CA LEU A 306 -0.45 12.21 -21.38
C LEU A 306 0.53 13.19 -22.05
N ALA A 307 0.24 13.55 -23.29
CA ALA A 307 1.03 14.50 -24.06
C ALA A 307 0.91 15.91 -23.51
#